data_5b05a326d9f6eb6ed7b742e7cc2b306d
#
_entry.id   5b05a326d9f6eb6ed7b742e7cc2b306d
#
_cell.length_a   1.000
_cell.length_b   1.000
_cell.length_c   1.000
_cell.angle_alpha   90.00
_cell.angle_beta   90.00
_cell.angle_gamma   90.00
#
_symmetry.space_group_name_H-M   'P 1'
#
loop_
_entity.id
_entity.type
_entity.pdbx_description
1 polymer ?
#
loop_
_entity_poly.entity_id
_entity_poly.type
_entity_poly.pdbx_seq_one_letter_code
_entity_poly.pdbx_strand_id
1 'polypeptide(L)'
;MATIQKVKRRSDYAYRVLIRQAGMKSVTKTFNTKRLANKFVNSIEGDRNKLLAYTQSKSRTLLSLVIDKYLSNEYKGTRPNEYKQKLNFWIDAIGNQPIIDITNTDIIEALGTLPGHFKNATINRYIAAISVVFSYACREYGLQVNPIRKIPSLPENNERTRFLSEAERTSLFKACRASSWDKLYLIVLLAITTGARK
;
A
#
# COMPACT_ATOMS: atom_id res chain seq x y z
N MET A 1 -3.32 -17.40 28.72
CA MET A 1 -4.05 -17.35 30.00
C MET A 1 -5.37 -16.64 29.77
N ALA A 2 -6.48 -17.28 30.11
CA ALA A 2 -7.81 -16.69 30.05
C ALA A 2 -8.25 -16.22 31.44
N THR A 3 -8.88 -15.06 31.51
CA THR A 3 -9.43 -14.48 32.74
C THR A 3 -10.91 -14.21 32.54
N ILE A 4 -11.74 -14.60 33.50
CA ILE A 4 -13.18 -14.30 33.47
C ILE A 4 -13.48 -13.30 34.59
N GLN A 5 -14.02 -12.16 34.22
CA GLN A 5 -14.40 -11.09 35.14
C GLN A 5 -15.92 -10.96 35.18
N LYS A 6 -16.48 -10.86 36.39
CA LYS A 6 -17.90 -10.55 36.59
C LYS A 6 -18.07 -9.02 36.51
N VAL A 7 -18.88 -8.53 35.57
CA VAL A 7 -19.11 -7.11 35.33
C VAL A 7 -20.58 -6.78 35.60
N LYS A 8 -20.84 -5.80 36.42
CA LYS A 8 -22.19 -5.33 36.75
C LYS A 8 -22.74 -4.49 35.59
N ARG A 9 -23.95 -4.80 35.13
CA ARG A 9 -24.78 -3.98 34.23
C ARG A 9 -25.88 -3.28 35.04
N ARG A 10 -26.64 -2.38 34.43
CA ARG A 10 -27.71 -1.62 35.10
C ARG A 10 -28.72 -2.48 35.85
N SER A 11 -29.09 -3.67 35.30
CA SER A 11 -30.10 -4.57 35.88
C SER A 11 -29.59 -6.00 36.09
N ASP A 12 -28.38 -6.35 35.65
CA ASP A 12 -27.90 -7.74 35.65
C ASP A 12 -26.36 -7.81 35.68
N TYR A 13 -25.82 -9.02 35.75
CA TYR A 13 -24.38 -9.31 35.70
C TYR A 13 -24.01 -9.95 34.37
N ALA A 14 -22.89 -9.51 33.81
CA ALA A 14 -22.29 -10.14 32.66
C ALA A 14 -20.90 -10.69 32.99
N TYR A 15 -20.45 -11.68 32.24
CA TYR A 15 -19.16 -12.31 32.39
C TYR A 15 -18.26 -11.97 31.21
N ARG A 16 -17.26 -11.14 31.45
CA ARG A 16 -16.28 -10.76 30.44
C ARG A 16 -15.12 -11.74 30.46
N VAL A 17 -14.91 -12.42 29.36
CA VAL A 17 -13.75 -13.27 29.11
C VAL A 17 -12.66 -12.41 28.46
N LEU A 18 -11.45 -12.51 28.98
CA LEU A 18 -10.26 -11.87 28.44
C LEU A 18 -9.20 -12.96 28.24
N ILE A 19 -8.83 -13.24 26.98
CA ILE A 19 -7.80 -14.23 26.63
C ILE A 19 -6.58 -13.46 26.15
N ARG A 20 -5.46 -13.65 26.82
CA ARG A 20 -4.15 -13.08 26.47
C ARG A 20 -3.16 -14.20 26.19
N GLN A 21 -2.47 -14.12 25.05
CA GLN A 21 -1.39 -15.01 24.68
C GLN A 21 -0.23 -14.18 24.12
N ALA A 22 1.00 -14.57 24.45
CA ALA A 22 2.19 -13.88 23.95
C ALA A 22 2.21 -13.86 22.42
N GLY A 23 2.49 -12.70 21.84
CA GLY A 23 2.52 -12.48 20.39
C GLY A 23 1.16 -12.34 19.68
N MET A 24 0.02 -12.32 20.43
CA MET A 24 -1.32 -12.19 19.87
C MET A 24 -2.10 -11.03 20.49
N LYS A 25 -3.05 -10.45 19.72
CA LYS A 25 -4.01 -9.48 20.29
C LYS A 25 -4.92 -10.18 21.30
N SER A 26 -5.21 -9.49 22.40
CA SER A 26 -6.14 -10.01 23.42
C SER A 26 -7.56 -10.13 22.84
N VAL A 27 -8.19 -11.28 23.09
CA VAL A 27 -9.60 -11.51 22.74
C VAL A 27 -10.46 -11.18 23.94
N THR A 28 -11.43 -10.26 23.76
CA THR A 28 -12.40 -9.90 24.79
C THR A 28 -13.81 -10.23 24.29
N LYS A 29 -14.57 -11.02 25.06
CA LYS A 29 -15.96 -11.34 24.76
C LYS A 29 -16.80 -11.37 26.04
N THR A 30 -18.06 -10.90 25.97
CA THR A 30 -18.93 -10.81 27.13
C THR A 30 -20.12 -11.77 26.97
N PHE A 31 -20.45 -12.49 28.05
CA PHE A 31 -21.52 -13.48 28.10
C PHE A 31 -22.49 -13.16 29.23
N ASN A 32 -23.76 -13.57 29.08
CA ASN A 32 -24.77 -13.35 30.10
C ASN A 32 -24.68 -14.37 31.26
N THR A 33 -23.99 -15.52 31.05
CA THR A 33 -23.83 -16.54 32.07
C THR A 33 -22.39 -17.00 32.19
N LYS A 34 -21.97 -17.36 33.43
CA LYS A 34 -20.63 -17.90 33.69
C LYS A 34 -20.38 -19.22 32.95
N ARG A 35 -21.44 -20.06 32.79
CA ARG A 35 -21.36 -21.33 32.08
C ARG A 35 -20.98 -21.15 30.60
N LEU A 36 -21.57 -20.16 29.93
CA LEU A 36 -21.23 -19.83 28.53
C LEU A 36 -19.81 -19.25 28.43
N ALA A 37 -19.40 -18.42 29.39
CA ALA A 37 -18.03 -17.90 29.44
C ALA A 37 -17.01 -19.04 29.58
N ASN A 38 -17.22 -19.97 30.49
CA ASN A 38 -16.35 -21.15 30.67
C ASN A 38 -16.33 -22.04 29.42
N LYS A 39 -17.49 -22.32 28.81
CA LYS A 39 -17.55 -23.10 27.55
C LYS A 39 -16.76 -22.44 26.43
N PHE A 40 -16.81 -21.14 26.34
CA PHE A 40 -16.04 -20.38 25.37
C PHE A 40 -14.53 -20.46 25.64
N VAL A 41 -14.09 -20.27 26.90
CA VAL A 41 -12.69 -20.41 27.29
C VAL A 41 -12.15 -21.80 26.94
N ASN A 42 -12.86 -22.86 27.35
CA ASN A 42 -12.44 -24.25 27.10
C ASN A 42 -12.37 -24.57 25.60
N SER A 43 -13.29 -24.00 24.80
CA SER A 43 -13.30 -24.20 23.33
C SER A 43 -12.12 -23.53 22.62
N ILE A 44 -11.54 -22.49 23.23
CA ILE A 44 -10.45 -21.71 22.63
C ILE A 44 -9.09 -22.09 23.21
N GLU A 45 -8.96 -22.33 24.52
CA GLU A 45 -7.68 -22.70 25.14
C GLU A 45 -7.17 -24.06 24.67
N GLY A 46 -8.07 -24.98 24.30
CA GLY A 46 -7.73 -26.30 23.76
C GLY A 46 -7.33 -26.31 22.28
N ASP A 47 -7.53 -25.19 21.55
CA ASP A 47 -7.31 -25.18 20.10
C ASP A 47 -6.70 -23.84 19.65
N ARG A 48 -5.38 -23.86 19.43
CA ARG A 48 -4.59 -22.72 18.97
C ARG A 48 -5.11 -22.16 17.64
N ASN A 49 -5.65 -23.03 16.77
CA ASN A 49 -6.19 -22.61 15.48
C ASN A 49 -7.52 -21.86 15.64
N LYS A 50 -8.35 -22.23 16.63
CA LYS A 50 -9.56 -21.47 16.97
C LYS A 50 -9.23 -20.11 17.56
N LEU A 51 -8.20 -20.02 18.40
CA LEU A 51 -7.73 -18.73 18.91
C LEU A 51 -7.20 -17.86 17.75
N LEU A 52 -6.44 -18.43 16.84
CA LEU A 52 -5.98 -17.77 15.62
C LEU A 52 -7.16 -17.31 14.73
N ALA A 53 -8.21 -18.10 14.60
CA ALA A 53 -9.41 -17.72 13.85
C ALA A 53 -10.18 -16.54 14.51
N TYR A 54 -10.25 -16.51 15.84
CA TYR A 54 -10.82 -15.38 16.58
C TYR A 54 -9.94 -14.14 16.57
N THR A 55 -8.63 -14.32 16.50
CA THR A 55 -7.64 -13.24 16.36
C THR A 55 -7.29 -12.95 14.91
N GLN A 56 -7.93 -13.60 13.93
CA GLN A 56 -7.74 -13.29 12.52
C GLN A 56 -8.04 -11.81 12.31
N SER A 57 -6.99 -11.04 12.49
CA SER A 57 -7.04 -9.63 12.13
C SER A 57 -7.21 -9.57 10.62
N LYS A 58 -7.95 -8.59 10.15
CA LYS A 58 -8.05 -8.28 8.72
C LYS A 58 -6.68 -8.22 8.03
N SER A 59 -5.61 -8.03 8.80
CA SER A 59 -4.22 -8.00 8.31
C SER A 59 -3.66 -9.33 7.78
N ARG A 60 -4.37 -10.46 7.96
CA ARG A 60 -4.06 -11.74 7.27
C ARG A 60 -4.62 -11.82 5.84
N THR A 61 -5.21 -10.73 5.36
CA THR A 61 -5.65 -10.66 3.97
C THR A 61 -4.44 -10.71 3.02
N LEU A 62 -4.57 -11.46 1.92
CA LEU A 62 -3.53 -11.58 0.91
C LEU A 62 -3.24 -10.24 0.22
N LEU A 63 -1.98 -10.03 -0.15
CA LEU A 63 -1.52 -8.80 -0.81
C LEU A 63 -2.34 -8.48 -2.06
N SER A 64 -2.65 -9.47 -2.91
CA SER A 64 -3.44 -9.29 -4.13
C SER A 64 -4.83 -8.72 -3.84
N LEU A 65 -5.51 -9.25 -2.81
CA LEU A 65 -6.86 -8.79 -2.43
C LEU A 65 -6.84 -7.36 -1.89
N VAL A 66 -5.79 -6.99 -1.18
CA VAL A 66 -5.64 -5.61 -0.68
C VAL A 66 -5.38 -4.64 -1.82
N ILE A 67 -4.55 -5.04 -2.79
CA ILE A 67 -4.28 -4.26 -4.01
C ILE A 67 -5.57 -4.04 -4.81
N ASP A 68 -6.33 -5.11 -5.07
CA ASP A 68 -7.59 -5.01 -5.83
C ASP A 68 -8.61 -4.10 -5.14
N LYS A 69 -8.74 -4.21 -3.82
CA LYS A 69 -9.62 -3.32 -3.05
C LYS A 69 -9.15 -1.87 -3.01
N TYR A 70 -7.85 -1.65 -2.89
CA TYR A 70 -7.27 -0.30 -3.00
C TYR A 70 -7.56 0.32 -4.38
N LEU A 71 -7.34 -0.43 -5.46
CA LEU A 71 -7.59 0.03 -6.82
C LEU A 71 -9.06 0.35 -7.07
N SER A 72 -9.98 -0.44 -6.50
CA SER A 72 -11.42 -0.25 -6.67
C SER A 72 -11.97 0.90 -5.83
N ASN A 73 -11.47 1.10 -4.61
CA ASN A 73 -12.11 1.99 -3.64
C ASN A 73 -11.41 3.36 -3.52
N GLU A 74 -10.09 3.42 -3.69
CA GLU A 74 -9.32 4.63 -3.32
C GLU A 74 -8.48 5.20 -4.46
N TYR A 75 -8.13 4.41 -5.47
CA TYR A 75 -7.32 4.88 -6.56
C TYR A 75 -8.08 5.86 -7.46
N LYS A 76 -7.60 7.11 -7.55
CA LYS A 76 -8.19 8.20 -8.36
C LYS A 76 -7.32 8.62 -9.56
N GLY A 77 -6.28 7.87 -9.85
CA GLY A 77 -5.37 8.19 -10.95
C GLY A 77 -5.98 7.91 -12.32
N THR A 78 -5.46 8.60 -13.34
CA THR A 78 -5.93 8.49 -14.73
C THR A 78 -5.45 7.24 -15.47
N ARG A 79 -4.47 6.49 -14.91
CA ARG A 79 -3.83 5.34 -15.57
C ARG A 79 -3.85 4.08 -14.69
N PRO A 80 -5.03 3.48 -14.45
CA PRO A 80 -5.15 2.35 -13.52
C PRO A 80 -4.36 1.12 -13.99
N ASN A 81 -4.29 0.85 -15.30
CA ASN A 81 -3.59 -0.32 -15.82
C ASN A 81 -2.07 -0.24 -15.62
N GLU A 82 -1.44 0.90 -15.89
CA GLU A 82 -0.01 1.10 -15.63
C GLU A 82 0.31 1.02 -14.13
N TYR A 83 -0.60 1.53 -13.31
CA TYR A 83 -0.44 1.46 -11.85
C TYR A 83 -0.58 0.03 -11.34
N LYS A 84 -1.56 -0.73 -11.87
CA LYS A 84 -1.76 -2.13 -11.55
C LYS A 84 -0.55 -2.99 -11.96
N GLN A 85 0.07 -2.73 -13.10
CA GLN A 85 1.30 -3.43 -13.51
C GLN A 85 2.43 -3.26 -12.50
N LYS A 86 2.62 -2.03 -11.97
CA LYS A 86 3.63 -1.79 -10.92
C LYS A 86 3.31 -2.53 -9.62
N LEU A 87 2.04 -2.67 -9.29
CA LEU A 87 1.62 -3.40 -8.09
C LEU A 87 1.72 -4.91 -8.27
N ASN A 88 1.43 -5.43 -9.48
CA ASN A 88 1.57 -6.85 -9.79
C ASN A 88 3.04 -7.30 -9.68
N PHE A 89 4.00 -6.47 -10.07
CA PHE A 89 5.42 -6.74 -9.84
C PHE A 89 5.70 -7.17 -8.39
N TRP A 90 5.10 -6.50 -7.41
CA TRP A 90 5.30 -6.83 -6.01
C TRP A 90 4.69 -8.18 -5.62
N ILE A 91 3.54 -8.55 -6.20
CA ILE A 91 2.93 -9.87 -6.00
C ILE A 91 3.83 -10.96 -6.57
N ASP A 92 4.42 -10.72 -7.75
CA ASP A 92 5.30 -11.69 -8.42
C ASP A 92 6.64 -11.83 -7.67
N ALA A 93 7.21 -10.72 -7.19
CA ALA A 93 8.52 -10.71 -6.54
C ALA A 93 8.49 -11.19 -5.08
N ILE A 94 7.48 -10.80 -4.30
CA ILE A 94 7.35 -11.16 -2.88
C ILE A 94 6.54 -12.45 -2.68
N GLY A 95 5.69 -12.79 -3.66
CA GLY A 95 4.65 -13.79 -3.53
C GLY A 95 3.35 -13.22 -2.95
N ASN A 96 2.25 -13.92 -3.26
CA ASN A 96 0.93 -13.52 -2.78
C ASN A 96 0.69 -14.03 -1.35
N GLN A 97 1.32 -13.38 -0.38
CA GLN A 97 1.25 -13.73 1.03
C GLN A 97 0.41 -12.72 1.85
N PRO A 98 0.03 -13.08 3.09
CA PRO A 98 -0.68 -12.16 3.98
C PRO A 98 0.12 -10.88 4.24
N ILE A 99 -0.55 -9.72 4.21
CA ILE A 99 0.13 -8.42 4.39
C ILE A 99 0.84 -8.26 5.75
N ILE A 100 0.43 -9.02 6.76
CA ILE A 100 1.06 -8.99 8.09
C ILE A 100 2.43 -9.68 8.09
N ASP A 101 2.64 -10.63 7.18
CA ASP A 101 3.85 -11.43 7.11
C ASP A 101 4.93 -10.75 6.24
N ILE A 102 4.55 -9.73 5.46
CA ILE A 102 5.48 -8.98 4.60
C ILE A 102 6.34 -8.03 5.43
N THR A 103 7.65 -8.22 5.33
CA THR A 103 8.65 -7.47 6.07
C THR A 103 9.38 -6.43 5.19
N ASN A 104 10.15 -5.57 5.84
CA ASN A 104 11.03 -4.64 5.13
C ASN A 104 12.10 -5.39 4.30
N THR A 105 12.58 -6.54 4.79
CA THR A 105 13.59 -7.36 4.09
C THR A 105 13.03 -7.90 2.77
N ASP A 106 11.80 -8.42 2.77
CA ASP A 106 11.14 -8.92 1.55
C ASP A 106 11.02 -7.83 0.49
N ILE A 107 10.74 -6.60 0.91
CA ILE A 107 10.65 -5.45 0.01
C ILE A 107 12.03 -5.11 -0.60
N ILE A 108 13.09 -5.12 0.22
CA ILE A 108 14.46 -4.84 -0.25
C ILE A 108 14.93 -5.92 -1.23
N GLU A 109 14.67 -7.20 -0.93
CA GLU A 109 14.99 -8.31 -1.82
C GLU A 109 14.24 -8.19 -3.15
N ALA A 110 12.94 -7.88 -3.10
CA ALA A 110 12.14 -7.65 -4.29
C ALA A 110 12.65 -6.47 -5.13
N LEU A 111 13.11 -5.38 -4.51
CA LEU A 111 13.73 -4.27 -5.22
C LEU A 111 14.99 -4.69 -6.00
N GLY A 112 15.75 -5.64 -5.47
CA GLY A 112 16.93 -6.21 -6.12
C GLY A 112 16.60 -7.00 -7.39
N THR A 113 15.35 -7.44 -7.60
CA THR A 113 14.90 -8.14 -8.81
C THR A 113 14.47 -7.20 -9.95
N LEU A 114 14.38 -5.88 -9.68
CA LEU A 114 14.06 -4.91 -10.72
C LEU A 114 15.15 -4.86 -11.78
N PRO A 115 14.79 -4.63 -13.06
CA PRO A 115 15.76 -4.53 -14.15
C PRO A 115 16.84 -3.48 -13.89
N GLY A 116 18.11 -3.85 -14.02
CA GLY A 116 19.26 -2.97 -13.71
C GLY A 116 19.36 -1.70 -14.58
N HIS A 117 18.60 -1.62 -15.69
CA HIS A 117 18.51 -0.42 -16.51
C HIS A 117 17.52 0.62 -15.97
N PHE A 118 16.76 0.31 -14.90
CA PHE A 118 15.81 1.25 -14.33
C PHE A 118 16.54 2.38 -13.61
N LYS A 119 16.12 3.62 -13.93
CA LYS A 119 16.60 4.81 -13.21
C LYS A 119 16.00 4.87 -11.80
N ASN A 120 16.73 5.49 -10.88
CA ASN A 120 16.28 5.69 -9.50
C ASN A 120 14.86 6.27 -9.41
N ALA A 121 14.53 7.23 -10.28
CA ALA A 121 13.18 7.78 -10.35
C ALA A 121 12.10 6.74 -10.66
N THR A 122 12.42 5.74 -11.49
CA THR A 122 11.49 4.64 -11.79
C THR A 122 11.33 3.74 -10.57
N ILE A 123 12.43 3.34 -9.93
CA ILE A 123 12.44 2.51 -8.72
C ILE A 123 11.66 3.19 -7.61
N ASN A 124 11.87 4.49 -7.37
CA ASN A 124 11.12 5.27 -6.38
C ASN A 124 9.60 5.25 -6.64
N ARG A 125 9.17 5.21 -7.90
CA ARG A 125 7.75 5.10 -8.24
C ARG A 125 7.15 3.73 -7.91
N TYR A 126 7.94 2.65 -8.04
CA TYR A 126 7.53 1.33 -7.56
C TYR A 126 7.38 1.31 -6.05
N ILE A 127 8.36 1.86 -5.32
CA ILE A 127 8.33 2.00 -3.85
C ILE A 127 7.11 2.81 -3.42
N ALA A 128 6.86 3.96 -4.05
CA ALA A 128 5.73 4.82 -3.73
C ALA A 128 4.40 4.11 -3.96
N ALA A 129 4.25 3.36 -5.07
CA ALA A 129 3.02 2.65 -5.38
C ALA A 129 2.65 1.64 -4.29
N ILE A 130 3.59 0.80 -3.87
CA ILE A 130 3.33 -0.20 -2.82
C ILE A 130 3.18 0.44 -1.44
N SER A 131 3.89 1.54 -1.15
CA SER A 131 3.78 2.27 0.11
C SER A 131 2.37 2.81 0.35
N VAL A 132 1.69 3.28 -0.69
CA VAL A 132 0.30 3.74 -0.59
C VAL A 132 -0.64 2.59 -0.28
N VAL A 133 -0.45 1.42 -0.91
CA VAL A 133 -1.23 0.20 -0.60
C VAL A 133 -1.05 -0.24 0.85
N PHE A 134 0.18 -0.24 1.37
CA PHE A 134 0.41 -0.56 2.78
C PHE A 134 -0.12 0.51 3.74
N SER A 135 -0.15 1.78 3.34
CA SER A 135 -0.80 2.84 4.12
C SER A 135 -2.32 2.63 4.17
N TYR A 136 -2.94 2.23 3.06
CA TYR A 136 -4.33 1.79 3.00
C TYR A 136 -4.55 0.56 3.90
N ALA A 137 -3.63 -0.42 3.85
CA ALA A 137 -3.70 -1.61 4.71
C ALA A 137 -3.62 -1.28 6.21
N CYS A 138 -2.83 -0.28 6.60
CA CYS A 138 -2.77 0.18 8.00
C CYS A 138 -4.14 0.73 8.46
N ARG A 139 -4.85 1.47 7.61
CA ARG A 139 -6.16 2.05 7.94
C ARG A 139 -7.27 1.00 7.97
N GLU A 140 -7.37 0.20 6.90
CA GLU A 140 -8.55 -0.65 6.67
C GLU A 140 -8.39 -2.06 7.27
N TYR A 141 -7.17 -2.56 7.33
CA TYR A 141 -6.88 -3.94 7.73
C TYR A 141 -6.18 -4.04 9.09
N GLY A 142 -5.92 -2.92 9.75
CA GLY A 142 -5.32 -2.88 11.07
C GLY A 142 -3.86 -3.33 11.11
N LEU A 143 -3.14 -3.21 10.00
CA LEU A 143 -1.69 -3.38 9.99
C LEU A 143 -1.05 -2.29 10.86
N GLN A 144 -0.16 -2.67 11.77
CA GLN A 144 0.38 -1.73 12.77
C GLN A 144 1.36 -0.73 12.17
N VAL A 145 2.19 -1.18 11.24
CA VAL A 145 3.27 -0.39 10.66
C VAL A 145 3.34 -0.67 9.16
N ASN A 146 3.53 0.37 8.37
CA ASN A 146 3.84 0.23 6.96
C ASN A 146 5.33 -0.15 6.81
N PRO A 147 5.68 -1.35 6.32
CA PRO A 147 7.06 -1.81 6.22
C PRO A 147 7.91 -0.96 5.27
N ILE A 148 7.28 -0.25 4.32
CA ILE A 148 7.97 0.56 3.32
C ILE A 148 8.54 1.86 3.92
N ARG A 149 7.99 2.37 5.02
CA ARG A 149 8.41 3.67 5.61
C ARG A 149 9.89 3.73 5.99
N LYS A 150 10.52 2.58 6.22
CA LYS A 150 11.95 2.49 6.57
C LYS A 150 12.88 2.48 5.35
N ILE A 151 12.32 2.41 4.13
CA ILE A 151 13.11 2.39 2.90
C ILE A 151 13.33 3.83 2.44
N PRO A 152 14.58 4.30 2.38
CA PRO A 152 14.87 5.63 1.89
C PRO A 152 14.61 5.71 0.38
N SER A 153 14.18 6.87 -0.09
CA SER A 153 14.13 7.16 -1.52
C SER A 153 15.52 7.24 -2.11
N LEU A 154 15.69 6.69 -3.29
CA LEU A 154 16.95 6.78 -4.03
C LEU A 154 17.15 8.20 -4.58
N PRO A 155 18.38 8.71 -4.65
CA PRO A 155 18.65 10.04 -5.19
C PRO A 155 18.26 10.12 -6.68
N GLU A 156 17.52 11.16 -7.03
CA GLU A 156 17.03 11.38 -8.39
C GLU A 156 17.76 12.58 -9.03
N ASN A 157 18.55 12.33 -10.06
CA ASN A 157 19.16 13.38 -10.87
C ASN A 157 18.21 13.67 -12.06
N ASN A 158 17.16 14.44 -11.80
CA ASN A 158 16.12 14.74 -12.79
C ASN A 158 16.27 16.13 -13.40
N GLU A 159 17.33 16.86 -13.09
CA GLU A 159 17.55 18.20 -13.64
C GLU A 159 17.79 18.13 -15.16
N ARG A 160 16.91 18.76 -15.90
CA ARG A 160 17.06 18.98 -17.33
C ARG A 160 17.69 20.35 -17.53
N THR A 161 19.00 20.36 -17.69
CA THR A 161 19.80 21.60 -17.83
C THR A 161 19.98 22.01 -19.27
N ARG A 162 19.52 21.21 -20.24
CA ARG A 162 19.67 21.55 -21.65
C ARG A 162 18.55 22.47 -22.10
N PHE A 163 18.95 23.65 -22.59
CA PHE A 163 18.11 24.60 -23.29
C PHE A 163 18.38 24.56 -24.80
N LEU A 164 17.39 24.97 -25.61
CA LEU A 164 17.59 25.14 -27.05
C LEU A 164 18.59 26.27 -27.31
N SER A 165 19.60 26.02 -28.12
CA SER A 165 20.47 27.07 -28.64
C SER A 165 19.69 27.94 -29.61
N GLU A 166 20.24 29.14 -29.93
CA GLU A 166 19.60 30.07 -30.82
C GLU A 166 19.43 29.48 -32.24
N ALA A 167 20.44 28.74 -32.73
CA ALA A 167 20.39 28.05 -34.01
C ALA A 167 19.33 26.92 -34.01
N GLU A 168 19.23 26.14 -32.94
CA GLU A 168 18.22 25.07 -32.79
C GLU A 168 16.80 25.71 -32.75
N ARG A 169 16.62 26.81 -32.03
CA ARG A 169 15.36 27.54 -31.96
C ARG A 169 14.91 28.05 -33.31
N THR A 170 15.84 28.64 -34.08
CA THR A 170 15.56 29.13 -35.42
C THR A 170 15.18 28.01 -36.39
N SER A 171 15.90 26.90 -36.34
CA SER A 171 15.62 25.69 -37.13
C SER A 171 14.27 25.07 -36.76
N LEU A 172 13.94 25.02 -35.48
CA LEU A 172 12.63 24.55 -35.00
C LEU A 172 11.48 25.41 -35.52
N PHE A 173 11.61 26.71 -35.42
CA PHE A 173 10.57 27.65 -35.94
C PHE A 173 10.41 27.55 -37.46
N LYS A 174 11.48 27.38 -38.20
CA LYS A 174 11.43 27.15 -39.64
C LYS A 174 10.69 25.86 -39.97
N ALA A 175 10.98 24.78 -39.28
CA ALA A 175 10.27 23.48 -39.43
C ALA A 175 8.77 23.61 -39.07
N CYS A 176 8.43 24.36 -38.00
CA CYS A 176 7.04 24.57 -37.60
C CYS A 176 6.25 25.35 -38.68
N ARG A 177 6.86 26.34 -39.34
CA ARG A 177 6.22 27.08 -40.43
C ARG A 177 6.03 26.26 -41.70
N ALA A 178 6.90 25.28 -41.95
CA ALA A 178 6.80 24.36 -43.07
C ALA A 178 5.79 23.22 -42.85
N SER A 179 5.25 23.09 -41.64
CA SER A 179 4.30 22.03 -41.31
C SER A 179 2.93 22.29 -41.94
N SER A 180 2.23 21.22 -42.32
CA SER A 180 0.85 21.25 -42.79
C SER A 180 -0.16 21.71 -41.71
N TRP A 181 0.25 21.72 -40.42
CA TRP A 181 -0.58 22.17 -39.32
C TRP A 181 -0.29 23.65 -39.00
N ASP A 182 -1.15 24.52 -39.46
CA ASP A 182 -1.05 25.98 -39.37
C ASP A 182 -0.87 26.51 -37.93
N LYS A 183 -1.42 25.81 -36.94
CA LYS A 183 -1.36 26.22 -35.52
C LYS A 183 -0.08 25.78 -34.81
N LEU A 184 0.75 24.92 -35.42
CA LEU A 184 1.93 24.33 -34.77
C LEU A 184 2.92 25.42 -34.36
N TYR A 185 3.19 26.39 -35.24
CA TYR A 185 4.12 27.49 -34.94
C TYR A 185 3.69 28.30 -33.72
N LEU A 186 2.42 28.68 -33.64
CA LEU A 186 1.88 29.43 -32.52
C LEU A 186 1.97 28.68 -31.19
N ILE A 187 1.64 27.37 -31.21
CA ILE A 187 1.69 26.49 -30.00
C ILE A 187 3.14 26.35 -29.51
N VAL A 188 4.08 26.11 -30.43
CA VAL A 188 5.50 25.96 -30.06
C VAL A 188 6.08 27.31 -29.59
N LEU A 189 5.72 28.42 -30.20
CA LEU A 189 6.12 29.74 -29.75
C LEU A 189 5.64 30.01 -28.31
N LEU A 190 4.34 29.80 -28.07
CA LEU A 190 3.76 29.95 -26.72
C LEU A 190 4.42 29.03 -25.71
N ALA A 191 4.65 27.76 -26.05
CA ALA A 191 5.30 26.81 -25.13
C ALA A 191 6.72 27.23 -24.75
N ILE A 192 7.51 27.77 -25.71
CA ILE A 192 8.88 28.22 -25.46
C ILE A 192 8.91 29.50 -24.64
N THR A 193 8.00 30.46 -24.93
CA THR A 193 8.00 31.76 -24.27
C THR A 193 7.38 31.74 -22.89
N THR A 194 6.36 30.93 -22.67
CA THR A 194 5.63 30.85 -21.39
C THR A 194 6.03 29.70 -20.48
N GLY A 195 6.72 28.69 -21.03
CA GLY A 195 6.98 27.45 -20.31
C GLY A 195 5.72 26.63 -19.99
N ALA A 196 4.57 27.01 -20.57
CA ALA A 196 3.31 26.35 -20.31
C ALA A 196 3.32 24.90 -20.82
N ARG A 197 2.83 23.99 -20.01
CA ARG A 197 2.55 22.60 -20.37
C ARG A 197 1.06 22.38 -20.48
N LYS A 198 0.68 21.55 -21.45
CA LYS A 198 -0.71 21.13 -21.59
C LYS A 198 -1.12 20.26 -20.41
#